data_607904d5876bfd5867e9959452c1ed0e
#
_entry.id   607904d5876bfd5867e9959452c1ed0e
#
_cell.length_a   1.000
_cell.length_b   1.000
_cell.length_c   1.000
_cell.angle_alpha   90.00
_cell.angle_beta   90.00
_cell.angle_gamma   90.00
#
_symmetry.space_group_name_H-M   'P 1'
#
loop_
_entity.id
_entity.type
_entity.pdbx_description
1 polymer ?
#
loop_
_entity_poly.entity_id
_entity_poly.type
_entity_poly.pdbx_seq_one_letter_code
_entity_poly.pdbx_strand_id
1 'polypeptide(L)'
;MSNAIYIPSVDAKDLYLSNNYIHNVPYGYKLTKKDGTDNFRKYINAFDYSLDLIELREVAKSVYGKKDSLSFTSKGKEFSSKVINVTFKYAVKEFNKVAKNTYVRNGYNLRDYSLDDGYVVDADEDGVITLVAIKTDEPFYNSIDTALLPSFFSCEYDEKTLTYTYKLKGTIKTVKTAKQLREWCYKNGFICNGINYCRFKRSSGSARVGKCLFIDKRLYPDMHKSEQCGLDVQIGDELDIAAFEAYISLPTSSIIDIIDIKPENFLVVDDWDSVFYEDAVCTDLGEDGWLKTEEKNMKISNSIWDGQSLIDISLMDKYSSKGMLLLRNKFFKSCCFNTNIQKFFKDNNITEISQLNGKTIATNIKDIKLITTPSSIKYFKFGNLEDWFTHIYPYFGVVKYDKDTHYFNGRMVQAHYQLLNTLQLSKEELQEIVQDGLDYINLLNTDVDVMRYHLKFKEESELETDNVMKDKNEIVYKLLNYDCNFDKTRIYYDFKKNLCSSYLKNMKKGHVLLDGTYATLLGNPYEMLLQSIGKFNGASILPVGTVHNTRYDYGTDILGSRSPHINQGNILVTRNIECKTIDKYFNLTNNIICINSINENILERLSGAD
;
A
#
# COMPACT_ATOMS: atom_id res chain seq x y z
N MET A 1 -9.79 15.54 -12.32
CA MET A 1 -8.87 16.43 -11.55
C MET A 1 -8.48 15.69 -10.30
N SER A 2 -7.20 15.72 -9.94
CA SER A 2 -6.73 15.12 -8.69
C SER A 2 -7.42 15.79 -7.51
N ASN A 3 -8.13 15.00 -6.70
CA ASN A 3 -8.74 15.49 -5.45
C ASN A 3 -7.73 15.47 -4.28
N ALA A 4 -6.48 15.08 -4.54
CA ALA A 4 -5.40 15.04 -3.58
C ALA A 4 -4.83 16.44 -3.32
N ILE A 5 -4.27 16.66 -2.14
CA ILE A 5 -3.55 17.89 -1.79
C ILE A 5 -2.06 17.62 -1.59
N TYR A 6 -1.21 18.59 -1.94
CA TYR A 6 0.23 18.51 -1.70
C TYR A 6 0.55 19.04 -0.31
N ILE A 7 1.32 18.26 0.44
CA ILE A 7 1.72 18.57 1.80
C ILE A 7 3.25 18.54 1.94
N PRO A 8 3.83 19.29 2.90
CA PRO A 8 5.26 19.17 3.20
C PRO A 8 5.60 17.78 3.71
N SER A 9 6.82 17.35 3.42
CA SER A 9 7.39 16.15 4.01
C SER A 9 8.76 16.46 4.57
N VAL A 10 9.02 16.05 5.82
CA VAL A 10 10.22 16.39 6.58
C VAL A 10 10.70 15.17 7.36
N ASP A 11 12.00 15.05 7.58
CA ASP A 11 12.52 14.02 8.49
C ASP A 11 12.52 14.50 9.94
N ALA A 12 12.22 13.59 10.88
CA ALA A 12 12.17 13.90 12.31
C ALA A 12 13.52 14.39 12.87
N LYS A 13 14.63 13.97 12.26
CA LYS A 13 15.96 14.48 12.58
C LYS A 13 16.01 16.01 12.42
N ASP A 14 15.50 16.53 11.30
CA ASP A 14 15.56 17.96 11.00
C ASP A 14 14.64 18.76 11.91
N LEU A 15 13.45 18.21 12.22
CA LEU A 15 12.54 18.81 13.20
C LEU A 15 13.17 18.88 14.59
N TYR A 16 13.80 17.80 15.04
CA TYR A 16 14.48 17.77 16.33
C TYR A 16 15.61 18.79 16.41
N LEU A 17 16.44 18.90 15.39
CA LEU A 17 17.54 19.86 15.32
C LEU A 17 17.02 21.30 15.31
N SER A 18 15.95 21.60 14.57
CA SER A 18 15.38 22.95 14.52
C SER A 18 14.71 23.37 15.84
N ASN A 19 14.11 22.44 16.58
CA ASN A 19 13.43 22.75 17.85
C ASN A 19 14.38 22.81 19.05
N ASN A 20 15.51 22.10 19.02
CA ASN A 20 16.45 22.05 20.14
C ASN A 20 17.69 22.94 19.96
N TYR A 21 18.03 23.27 18.74
CA TYR A 21 19.10 24.19 18.39
C TYR A 21 18.45 25.39 17.70
N ILE A 22 18.20 26.47 18.43
CA ILE A 22 17.49 27.69 18.03
C ILE A 22 18.07 28.35 16.75
N HIS A 23 19.11 27.80 16.17
CA HIS A 23 19.82 28.33 15.02
C HIS A 23 19.54 27.53 13.75
N ASN A 24 18.71 28.12 12.91
CA ASN A 24 18.47 27.77 11.53
C ASN A 24 17.79 26.41 11.29
N VAL A 25 16.49 26.46 11.03
CA VAL A 25 15.82 25.42 10.24
C VAL A 25 16.73 25.12 9.05
N PRO A 26 17.17 23.86 8.85
CA PRO A 26 18.04 23.53 7.74
C PRO A 26 17.48 24.11 6.45
N TYR A 27 18.35 24.69 5.67
CA TYR A 27 18.02 25.31 4.39
C TYR A 27 17.15 24.37 3.59
N GLY A 28 15.86 24.59 3.62
CA GLY A 28 15.01 23.64 2.92
C GLY A 28 13.62 23.46 3.48
N TYR A 29 13.39 23.65 4.75
CA TYR A 29 12.12 23.32 5.41
C TYR A 29 11.25 24.53 5.75
N LYS A 30 11.49 25.71 5.15
CA LYS A 30 10.57 26.83 5.25
C LYS A 30 9.32 26.53 4.42
N LEU A 31 8.18 26.39 5.07
CA LEU A 31 6.88 26.25 4.41
C LEU A 31 6.46 27.56 3.74
N THR A 32 6.94 28.70 4.26
CA THR A 32 6.70 30.03 3.71
C THR A 32 7.98 30.62 3.11
N LYS A 33 7.86 31.39 2.05
CA LYS A 33 8.94 32.21 1.51
C LYS A 33 9.25 33.40 2.43
N LYS A 34 10.37 34.09 2.18
CA LYS A 34 10.77 35.31 2.91
C LYS A 34 9.72 36.45 2.79
N ASP A 35 8.95 36.46 1.73
CA ASP A 35 7.88 37.43 1.46
C ASP A 35 6.53 37.06 2.12
N GLY A 36 6.51 36.03 2.97
CA GLY A 36 5.31 35.52 3.63
C GLY A 36 4.45 34.59 2.80
N THR A 37 4.80 34.35 1.53
CA THR A 37 4.08 33.41 0.67
C THR A 37 4.57 31.98 0.86
N ASP A 38 3.71 30.99 0.61
CA ASP A 38 4.05 29.59 0.78
C ASP A 38 5.12 29.11 -0.21
N ASN A 39 6.01 28.25 0.25
CA ASN A 39 7.08 27.69 -0.55
C ASN A 39 6.68 26.36 -1.21
N PHE A 40 5.96 26.43 -2.31
CA PHE A 40 5.43 25.26 -3.03
C PHE A 40 6.49 24.29 -3.54
N ARG A 41 7.72 24.70 -3.72
CA ARG A 41 8.77 23.83 -4.25
C ARG A 41 9.18 22.70 -3.30
N LYS A 42 8.66 22.72 -2.08
CA LYS A 42 9.01 21.79 -1.00
C LYS A 42 7.90 20.84 -0.60
N TYR A 43 6.74 20.97 -1.19
CA TYR A 43 5.67 20.00 -1.01
C TYR A 43 5.99 18.79 -1.90
N ILE A 44 6.47 17.74 -1.29
CA ILE A 44 7.00 16.54 -1.97
C ILE A 44 6.18 15.29 -1.69
N ASN A 45 5.10 15.41 -0.91
CA ASN A 45 4.20 14.32 -0.62
C ASN A 45 2.77 14.72 -0.97
N ALA A 46 1.97 13.74 -1.35
CA ALA A 46 0.55 13.92 -1.53
C ALA A 46 -0.19 13.37 -0.30
N PHE A 47 -1.23 14.05 0.12
CA PHE A 47 -2.28 13.48 0.93
C PHE A 47 -3.42 13.16 -0.02
N ASP A 48 -3.55 11.88 -0.31
CA ASP A 48 -4.44 11.37 -1.34
C ASP A 48 -5.90 11.66 -1.00
N TYR A 49 -6.75 11.69 -2.03
CA TYR A 49 -8.20 11.74 -1.84
C TYR A 49 -8.62 10.55 -0.97
N SER A 50 -9.29 10.84 0.13
CA SER A 50 -9.65 9.86 1.16
C SER A 50 -10.85 10.38 1.97
N LEU A 51 -11.50 9.52 2.71
CA LEU A 51 -12.59 9.91 3.61
C LEU A 51 -12.09 10.91 4.66
N ASP A 52 -10.88 10.70 5.18
CA ASP A 52 -10.24 11.65 6.09
C ASP A 52 -10.00 13.02 5.48
N LEU A 53 -9.58 13.08 4.21
CA LEU A 53 -9.39 14.37 3.54
C LEU A 53 -10.71 15.11 3.34
N ILE A 54 -11.78 14.37 3.03
CA ILE A 54 -13.14 14.95 2.90
C ILE A 54 -13.55 15.56 4.24
N GLU A 55 -13.46 14.80 5.33
CA GLU A 55 -13.82 15.28 6.67
C GLU A 55 -12.92 16.41 7.13
N LEU A 56 -11.62 16.31 6.94
CA LEU A 56 -10.65 17.33 7.32
C LEU A 56 -10.93 18.66 6.64
N ARG A 57 -11.45 18.66 5.40
CA ARG A 57 -11.89 19.88 4.71
C ARG A 57 -13.06 20.53 5.42
N GLU A 58 -14.04 19.75 5.88
CA GLU A 58 -15.20 20.28 6.61
C GLU A 58 -14.80 20.79 8.01
N VAL A 59 -13.97 20.05 8.74
CA VAL A 59 -13.42 20.49 10.03
C VAL A 59 -12.62 21.78 9.87
N ALA A 60 -11.78 21.88 8.85
CA ALA A 60 -11.01 23.09 8.60
C ALA A 60 -11.89 24.31 8.28
N LYS A 61 -13.00 24.15 7.57
CA LYS A 61 -13.98 25.22 7.36
C LYS A 61 -14.62 25.70 8.67
N SER A 62 -14.90 24.77 9.58
CA SER A 62 -15.44 25.09 10.91
C SER A 62 -14.42 25.86 11.76
N VAL A 63 -13.18 25.34 11.83
CA VAL A 63 -12.12 25.88 12.71
C VAL A 63 -11.54 27.20 12.22
N TYR A 64 -11.32 27.35 10.90
CA TYR A 64 -10.64 28.53 10.35
C TYR A 64 -11.61 29.53 9.66
N GLY A 65 -12.88 29.16 9.47
CA GLY A 65 -13.81 29.95 8.68
C GLY A 65 -13.52 29.91 7.17
N LYS A 66 -14.35 30.60 6.38
CA LYS A 66 -14.25 30.57 4.90
C LYS A 66 -12.94 31.17 4.33
N LYS A 67 -12.24 32.01 5.08
CA LYS A 67 -10.99 32.64 4.64
C LYS A 67 -9.75 31.81 4.89
N ASP A 68 -9.76 30.93 5.89
CA ASP A 68 -8.65 30.06 6.28
C ASP A 68 -8.98 28.58 6.01
N SER A 69 -9.16 28.24 4.75
CA SER A 69 -9.41 26.87 4.33
C SER A 69 -8.21 25.95 4.62
N LEU A 70 -8.44 24.64 4.59
CA LEU A 70 -7.39 23.62 4.71
C LEU A 70 -6.25 23.85 3.72
N SER A 71 -6.55 24.31 2.52
CA SER A 71 -5.65 24.35 1.38
C SER A 71 -5.77 25.63 0.57
N PHE A 72 -4.80 25.87 -0.27
CA PHE A 72 -4.75 26.95 -1.24
C PHE A 72 -4.33 26.43 -2.61
N THR A 73 -4.78 27.09 -3.68
CA THR A 73 -4.47 26.68 -5.05
C THR A 73 -3.34 27.51 -5.65
N SER A 74 -2.39 26.84 -6.30
CA SER A 74 -1.34 27.48 -7.09
C SER A 74 -1.02 26.67 -8.34
N LYS A 75 -1.00 27.33 -9.50
CA LYS A 75 -0.72 26.69 -10.81
C LYS A 75 -1.55 25.43 -11.06
N GLY A 76 -2.83 25.48 -10.72
CA GLY A 76 -3.78 24.37 -10.90
C GLY A 76 -3.61 23.19 -9.94
N LYS A 77 -2.78 23.34 -8.90
CA LYS A 77 -2.57 22.33 -7.86
C LYS A 77 -2.95 22.86 -6.50
N GLU A 78 -3.43 21.97 -5.66
CA GLU A 78 -3.88 22.29 -4.30
C GLU A 78 -2.79 21.93 -3.28
N PHE A 79 -2.51 22.84 -2.36
CA PHE A 79 -1.45 22.70 -1.36
C PHE A 79 -1.98 23.00 0.04
N SER A 80 -1.44 22.33 1.06
CA SER A 80 -1.76 22.61 2.45
C SER A 80 -0.51 22.71 3.31
N SER A 81 -0.53 23.68 4.23
CA SER A 81 0.43 23.73 5.35
C SER A 81 -0.16 23.22 6.66
N LYS A 82 -1.42 22.80 6.69
CA LYS A 82 -2.11 22.34 7.91
C LYS A 82 -1.84 20.86 8.21
N VAL A 83 -1.36 20.12 7.23
CA VAL A 83 -0.95 18.72 7.35
C VAL A 83 0.50 18.59 6.91
N ILE A 84 1.28 17.79 7.61
CA ILE A 84 2.68 17.50 7.30
C ILE A 84 2.96 16.00 7.44
N ASN A 85 3.73 15.46 6.50
CA ASN A 85 4.22 14.10 6.58
C ASN A 85 5.60 14.09 7.23
N VAL A 86 5.79 13.27 8.27
CA VAL A 86 7.08 13.12 8.95
C VAL A 86 7.64 11.73 8.66
N THR A 87 8.90 11.69 8.23
CA THR A 87 9.66 10.45 8.06
C THR A 87 10.61 10.23 9.23
N PHE A 88 10.89 8.96 9.54
CA PHE A 88 11.76 8.54 10.64
C PHE A 88 12.89 7.65 10.12
N LYS A 89 13.68 8.21 9.20
CA LYS A 89 14.74 7.45 8.51
C LYS A 89 16.09 7.63 9.16
N TYR A 90 16.37 8.80 9.71
CA TYR A 90 17.71 9.18 10.12
C TYR A 90 17.80 9.39 11.64
N ALA A 91 18.95 9.02 12.20
CA ALA A 91 19.33 9.30 13.58
C ALA A 91 20.01 10.67 13.68
N VAL A 92 19.95 11.32 14.85
CA VAL A 92 20.79 12.48 15.18
C VAL A 92 22.11 11.98 15.70
N LYS A 93 23.19 12.38 15.05
CA LYS A 93 24.55 12.01 15.38
C LYS A 93 25.39 13.25 15.67
N GLU A 94 26.29 13.16 16.64
CA GLU A 94 27.25 14.21 16.98
C GLU A 94 28.69 13.66 16.96
N PHE A 95 29.62 14.49 16.52
CA PHE A 95 31.04 14.16 16.64
C PHE A 95 31.47 14.12 18.08
N ASN A 96 32.37 13.18 18.38
CA ASN A 96 33.07 13.19 19.65
C ASN A 96 33.84 14.50 19.80
N LYS A 97 33.62 15.19 20.93
CA LYS A 97 34.26 16.48 21.23
C LYS A 97 35.80 16.44 21.14
N VAL A 98 36.41 15.28 21.40
CA VAL A 98 37.86 15.09 21.33
C VAL A 98 38.40 15.29 19.92
N ALA A 99 37.75 14.72 18.92
CA ALA A 99 38.13 14.90 17.50
C ALA A 99 37.96 16.36 17.06
N LYS A 100 36.86 17.01 17.47
CA LYS A 100 36.58 18.41 17.16
C LYS A 100 37.60 19.37 17.78
N ASN A 101 37.96 19.16 19.05
CA ASN A 101 38.94 20.00 19.76
C ASN A 101 40.35 19.79 19.22
N THR A 102 40.72 18.59 18.81
CA THR A 102 42.03 18.30 18.23
C THR A 102 42.18 18.96 16.87
N TYR A 103 41.11 18.98 16.09
CA TYR A 103 41.07 19.61 14.77
C TYR A 103 41.22 21.15 14.86
N VAL A 104 40.51 21.76 15.81
CA VAL A 104 40.65 23.22 16.08
C VAL A 104 42.04 23.58 16.61
N ARG A 105 42.68 22.70 17.38
CA ARG A 105 44.01 22.92 17.95
C ARG A 105 45.11 23.01 16.88
N ASN A 106 44.92 22.36 15.75
CA ASN A 106 45.90 22.33 14.65
C ASN A 106 45.58 23.37 13.55
N GLY A 107 44.68 24.30 13.78
CA GLY A 107 44.39 25.40 12.88
C GLY A 107 43.45 25.06 11.70
N TYR A 108 42.95 23.85 11.66
CA TYR A 108 41.99 23.45 10.61
C TYR A 108 40.56 23.51 11.16
N ASN A 109 39.67 24.23 10.48
CA ASN A 109 38.26 24.33 10.84
C ASN A 109 37.43 23.55 9.85
N LEU A 110 36.82 22.44 10.27
CA LEU A 110 35.91 21.65 9.42
C LEU A 110 34.73 22.46 8.82
N ARG A 111 34.42 23.63 9.38
CA ARG A 111 33.41 24.55 8.86
C ARG A 111 33.88 25.34 7.65
N ASP A 112 35.19 25.49 7.47
CA ASP A 112 35.76 26.25 6.36
C ASP A 112 35.80 25.41 5.06
N TYR A 113 35.52 24.10 5.16
CA TYR A 113 35.46 23.18 4.06
C TYR A 113 33.98 22.81 3.82
N SER A 114 33.26 23.73 3.24
CA SER A 114 31.85 23.56 2.94
C SER A 114 31.63 22.86 1.60
N LEU A 115 30.39 22.36 1.36
CA LEU A 115 29.92 21.80 0.09
C LEU A 115 30.17 22.72 -1.14
N ASP A 116 30.36 24.02 -0.92
CA ASP A 116 30.61 25.01 -1.98
C ASP A 116 32.04 24.92 -2.56
N ASP A 117 32.94 24.27 -1.85
CA ASP A 117 34.35 24.08 -2.28
C ASP A 117 34.57 22.73 -3.02
N GLY A 118 33.51 22.02 -3.35
CA GLY A 118 33.58 20.79 -4.12
C GLY A 118 33.87 19.50 -3.34
N TYR A 119 33.85 19.56 -2.02
CA TYR A 119 34.09 18.42 -1.13
C TYR A 119 32.79 17.91 -0.56
N VAL A 120 32.44 16.67 -0.87
CA VAL A 120 31.28 15.98 -0.28
C VAL A 120 31.76 15.26 0.99
N VAL A 121 31.30 15.73 2.12
CA VAL A 121 31.40 14.99 3.38
C VAL A 121 30.18 14.11 3.48
N ASP A 122 30.30 12.83 3.17
CA ASP A 122 29.24 11.86 3.34
C ASP A 122 29.45 11.06 4.62
N ALA A 123 28.38 10.85 5.38
CA ALA A 123 28.38 9.95 6.51
C ALA A 123 27.67 8.66 6.07
N ASP A 124 28.41 7.55 6.07
CA ASP A 124 27.83 6.23 5.81
C ASP A 124 26.81 5.82 6.90
N GLU A 125 26.16 4.67 6.70
CA GLU A 125 25.14 4.16 7.63
C GLU A 125 25.70 3.90 9.03
N ASP A 126 27.00 3.67 9.15
CA ASP A 126 27.73 3.52 10.43
C ASP A 126 28.17 4.85 11.04
N GLY A 127 27.94 5.94 10.29
CA GLY A 127 28.25 7.30 10.72
C GLY A 127 29.73 7.65 10.61
N VAL A 128 30.47 6.95 9.77
CA VAL A 128 31.83 7.30 9.39
C VAL A 128 31.75 8.41 8.35
N ILE A 129 32.33 9.56 8.63
CA ILE A 129 32.44 10.64 7.66
C ILE A 129 33.56 10.28 6.66
N THR A 130 33.17 10.18 5.42
CA THR A 130 34.09 9.99 4.30
C THR A 130 34.23 11.31 3.55
N LEU A 131 35.44 11.84 3.47
CA LEU A 131 35.75 12.90 2.51
C LEU A 131 35.91 12.24 1.15
N VAL A 132 34.97 12.50 0.25
CA VAL A 132 35.00 11.93 -1.11
C VAL A 132 35.98 12.71 -1.95
N ALA A 133 37.02 12.02 -2.40
CA ALA A 133 37.94 12.35 -3.49
C ALA A 133 38.52 13.78 -3.51
N ILE A 134 39.63 13.95 -2.84
CA ILE A 134 40.55 15.03 -3.21
C ILE A 134 41.40 14.53 -4.37
N LYS A 135 41.22 15.10 -5.57
CA LYS A 135 42.17 14.88 -6.67
C LYS A 135 43.52 15.48 -6.25
N THR A 136 44.60 14.77 -6.55
CA THR A 136 45.96 15.16 -6.15
C THR A 136 46.43 16.48 -6.76
N ASP A 137 45.73 17.00 -7.74
CA ASP A 137 46.01 18.27 -8.44
C ASP A 137 45.17 19.47 -7.96
N GLU A 138 44.30 19.26 -6.96
CA GLU A 138 43.49 20.33 -6.37
C GLU A 138 44.31 21.25 -5.43
N PRO A 139 44.05 22.58 -5.44
CA PRO A 139 44.77 23.54 -4.59
C PRO A 139 44.69 23.22 -3.09
N PHE A 140 43.61 22.55 -2.68
CA PHE A 140 43.37 22.13 -1.30
C PHE A 140 44.37 21.06 -0.83
N TYR A 141 44.70 20.08 -1.68
CA TYR A 141 45.68 19.06 -1.33
C TYR A 141 47.04 19.65 -0.97
N ASN A 142 47.41 20.71 -1.66
CA ASN A 142 48.66 21.44 -1.42
C ASN A 142 48.63 22.35 -0.18
N SER A 143 47.45 22.67 0.37
CA SER A 143 47.28 23.52 1.55
C SER A 143 47.17 22.72 2.84
N ILE A 144 46.92 21.42 2.79
CA ILE A 144 46.91 20.54 3.96
C ILE A 144 48.35 20.03 4.18
N ASP A 145 48.84 20.19 5.40
CA ASP A 145 50.07 19.51 5.81
C ASP A 145 49.86 17.99 5.77
N THR A 146 50.34 17.35 4.71
CA THR A 146 50.21 15.92 4.47
C THR A 146 50.81 15.06 5.57
N ALA A 147 51.74 15.62 6.38
CA ALA A 147 52.30 14.94 7.53
C ALA A 147 51.28 14.75 8.67
N LEU A 148 50.24 15.59 8.74
CA LEU A 148 49.18 15.51 9.76
C LEU A 148 47.99 14.66 9.36
N LEU A 149 47.81 14.40 8.06
CA LEU A 149 46.69 13.59 7.53
C LEU A 149 46.59 12.19 8.19
N PRO A 150 47.67 11.43 8.39
CA PRO A 150 47.59 10.12 9.03
C PRO A 150 47.11 10.14 10.48
N SER A 151 47.24 11.30 11.16
CA SER A 151 46.82 11.46 12.56
C SER A 151 45.31 11.56 12.72
N PHE A 152 44.63 12.12 11.71
CA PHE A 152 43.19 12.42 11.75
C PHE A 152 42.37 11.57 10.82
N PHE A 153 42.96 11.10 9.72
CA PHE A 153 42.28 10.33 8.70
C PHE A 153 42.95 8.98 8.47
N SER A 154 42.17 7.96 8.18
CA SER A 154 42.63 6.78 7.45
C SER A 154 42.48 7.06 5.97
N CYS A 155 43.45 6.70 5.17
CA CYS A 155 43.44 6.88 3.73
C CYS A 155 43.33 5.51 3.05
N GLU A 156 42.35 5.35 2.16
CA GLU A 156 42.21 4.21 1.27
C GLU A 156 42.37 4.69 -0.18
N TYR A 157 43.23 4.02 -0.94
CA TYR A 157 43.43 4.32 -2.36
C TYR A 157 42.66 3.31 -3.22
N ASP A 158 41.81 3.81 -4.10
CA ASP A 158 41.11 2.98 -5.08
C ASP A 158 41.84 3.05 -6.42
N GLU A 159 42.51 1.95 -6.80
CA GLU A 159 43.28 1.83 -8.04
C GLU A 159 42.42 1.92 -9.31
N LYS A 160 41.11 1.62 -9.22
CA LYS A 160 40.22 1.66 -10.39
C LYS A 160 39.78 3.08 -10.75
N THR A 161 39.57 3.90 -9.75
CA THR A 161 39.12 5.28 -9.91
C THR A 161 40.26 6.29 -9.79
N LEU A 162 41.46 5.83 -9.41
CA LEU A 162 42.63 6.65 -9.12
C LEU A 162 42.34 7.73 -8.08
N THR A 163 41.51 7.40 -7.07
CA THR A 163 41.08 8.34 -6.04
C THR A 163 41.51 7.90 -4.65
N TYR A 164 41.82 8.89 -3.79
CA TYR A 164 42.07 8.68 -2.36
C TYR A 164 40.81 8.97 -1.57
N THR A 165 40.34 8.01 -0.77
CA THR A 165 39.24 8.20 0.17
C THR A 165 39.80 8.37 1.57
N TYR A 166 39.48 9.50 2.21
CA TYR A 166 39.92 9.80 3.57
C TYR A 166 38.76 9.63 4.55
N LYS A 167 38.91 8.71 5.51
CA LYS A 167 37.94 8.49 6.60
C LYS A 167 38.44 9.15 7.87
N LEU A 168 37.64 10.04 8.48
CA LEU A 168 37.98 10.68 9.72
C LEU A 168 38.07 9.65 10.85
N LYS A 169 39.23 9.58 11.55
CA LYS A 169 39.42 8.76 12.74
C LYS A 169 38.67 9.40 13.91
N GLY A 170 37.53 8.89 14.28
CA GLY A 170 36.76 9.37 15.41
C GLY A 170 35.52 8.53 15.64
N THR A 171 34.98 8.54 16.83
CA THR A 171 33.74 7.89 17.18
C THR A 171 32.59 8.89 17.02
N ILE A 172 31.60 8.54 16.21
CA ILE A 172 30.36 9.30 16.12
C ILE A 172 29.40 8.74 17.16
N LYS A 173 28.93 9.61 18.05
CA LYS A 173 27.93 9.25 19.05
C LYS A 173 26.53 9.50 18.50
N THR A 174 25.70 8.49 18.52
CA THR A 174 24.26 8.66 18.24
C THR A 174 23.59 9.34 19.44
N VAL A 175 23.08 10.54 19.24
CA VAL A 175 22.38 11.34 20.26
C VAL A 175 20.93 10.88 20.39
N LYS A 176 20.25 10.67 19.25
CA LYS A 176 18.90 10.17 19.17
C LYS A 176 18.77 9.19 18.01
N THR A 177 18.27 8.00 18.29
CA THR A 177 17.89 7.03 17.24
C THR A 177 16.62 7.47 16.53
N ALA A 178 16.35 6.94 15.34
CA ALA A 178 15.09 7.17 14.62
C ALA A 178 13.86 6.76 15.46
N LYS A 179 13.97 5.69 16.28
CA LYS A 179 12.92 5.26 17.22
C LYS A 179 12.67 6.33 18.29
N GLN A 180 13.71 6.84 18.92
CA GLN A 180 13.60 7.89 19.95
C GLN A 180 13.05 9.22 19.37
N LEU A 181 13.40 9.55 18.11
CA LEU A 181 12.84 10.72 17.42
C LEU A 181 11.34 10.54 17.15
N ARG A 182 10.92 9.34 16.78
CA ARG A 182 9.51 9.03 16.59
C ARG A 182 8.74 9.17 17.91
N GLU A 183 9.23 8.59 18.99
CA GLU A 183 8.64 8.72 20.32
C GLU A 183 8.55 10.18 20.76
N TRP A 184 9.60 10.97 20.52
CA TRP A 184 9.60 12.40 20.80
C TRP A 184 8.52 13.15 20.01
N CYS A 185 8.43 12.96 18.69
CA CYS A 185 7.39 13.59 17.87
C CYS A 185 5.99 13.18 18.31
N TYR A 186 5.78 11.91 18.64
CA TYR A 186 4.45 11.39 19.03
C TYR A 186 4.01 11.97 20.37
N LYS A 187 4.90 12.06 21.34
CA LYS A 187 4.59 12.54 22.69
C LYS A 187 4.41 14.06 22.75
N ASN A 188 5.28 14.81 22.08
CA ASN A 188 5.36 16.27 22.28
C ASN A 188 4.75 17.07 21.12
N GLY A 189 4.54 16.45 19.95
CA GLY A 189 4.36 17.22 18.73
C GLY A 189 5.60 18.06 18.40
N PHE A 190 5.43 19.07 17.58
CA PHE A 190 6.50 20.01 17.22
C PHE A 190 5.92 21.28 16.60
N ILE A 191 6.72 22.34 16.59
CA ILE A 191 6.40 23.58 15.90
C ILE A 191 7.21 23.66 14.60
N CYS A 192 6.55 23.92 13.49
CA CYS A 192 7.19 24.14 12.20
C CYS A 192 6.53 25.33 11.51
N ASN A 193 7.30 26.37 11.18
CA ASN A 193 6.84 27.62 10.59
C ASN A 193 5.64 28.27 11.31
N GLY A 194 5.67 28.29 12.63
CA GLY A 194 4.63 28.90 13.46
C GLY A 194 3.36 28.06 13.63
N ILE A 195 3.27 26.89 13.00
CA ILE A 195 2.17 25.95 13.19
C ILE A 195 2.60 24.90 14.20
N ASN A 196 1.75 24.69 15.21
CA ASN A 196 1.94 23.62 16.19
C ASN A 196 1.25 22.35 15.68
N TYR A 197 2.04 21.32 15.43
CA TYR A 197 1.57 20.03 14.93
C TYR A 197 1.53 18.98 16.05
N CYS A 198 0.46 18.18 16.04
CA CYS A 198 0.38 16.96 16.82
C CYS A 198 0.23 15.75 15.90
N ARG A 199 0.55 14.57 16.43
CA ARG A 199 0.35 13.32 15.72
C ARG A 199 -1.10 13.20 15.29
N PHE A 200 -1.29 12.84 14.02
CA PHE A 200 -2.60 12.49 13.50
C PHE A 200 -2.72 10.97 13.44
N LYS A 201 -2.36 10.36 12.32
CA LYS A 201 -2.40 8.91 12.16
C LYS A 201 -1.46 8.41 11.05
N ARG A 202 -1.39 7.11 10.91
CA ARG A 202 -0.63 6.47 9.85
C ARG A 202 -1.39 5.27 9.30
N SER A 203 -1.45 5.14 7.98
CA SER A 203 -1.89 3.88 7.37
C SER A 203 -0.86 2.76 7.63
N SER A 204 -1.29 1.50 7.53
CA SER A 204 -0.38 0.35 7.65
C SER A 204 0.79 0.42 6.64
N GLY A 205 0.54 0.90 5.43
CA GLY A 205 1.58 1.12 4.42
C GLY A 205 2.56 2.23 4.83
N SER A 206 2.06 3.35 5.37
CA SER A 206 2.90 4.43 5.89
C SER A 206 3.76 3.99 7.08
N ALA A 207 3.21 3.14 7.95
CA ALA A 207 3.94 2.58 9.07
C ALA A 207 5.15 1.74 8.64
N ARG A 208 4.97 0.89 7.62
CA ARG A 208 6.06 0.03 7.07
C ARG A 208 7.23 0.83 6.51
N VAL A 209 6.98 2.01 5.96
CA VAL A 209 8.02 2.88 5.40
C VAL A 209 8.45 4.00 6.37
N GLY A 210 8.08 3.90 7.65
CA GLY A 210 8.48 4.85 8.69
C GLY A 210 7.94 6.27 8.49
N LYS A 211 6.67 6.41 8.06
CA LYS A 211 6.00 7.70 7.85
C LYS A 211 4.81 7.85 8.80
N CYS A 212 4.49 9.09 9.17
CA CYS A 212 3.30 9.43 9.94
C CYS A 212 2.80 10.82 9.54
N LEU A 213 1.48 10.99 9.47
CA LEU A 213 0.85 12.29 9.27
C LEU A 213 0.72 13.00 10.61
N PHE A 214 0.99 14.31 10.59
CA PHE A 214 0.76 15.25 11.67
C PHE A 214 -0.13 16.36 11.14
N ILE A 215 -1.00 16.90 12.02
CA ILE A 215 -1.92 17.99 11.65
C ILE A 215 -1.76 19.19 12.58
N ASP A 216 -2.18 20.34 12.13
CA ASP A 216 -2.33 21.54 12.98
C ASP A 216 -3.17 21.16 14.23
N LYS A 217 -2.61 21.40 15.41
CA LYS A 217 -3.21 21.00 16.70
C LYS A 217 -4.64 21.53 16.87
N ARG A 218 -5.02 22.62 16.19
CA ARG A 218 -6.37 23.17 16.25
C ARG A 218 -7.43 22.30 15.56
N LEU A 219 -7.02 21.48 14.57
CA LEU A 219 -7.90 20.56 13.87
C LEU A 219 -8.05 19.22 14.60
N TYR A 220 -7.11 18.91 15.49
CA TYR A 220 -7.02 17.59 16.11
C TYR A 220 -8.24 17.20 16.95
N PRO A 221 -8.84 18.06 17.80
CA PRO A 221 -9.94 17.65 18.66
C PRO A 221 -11.14 17.11 17.88
N ASP A 222 -11.57 17.81 16.82
CA ASP A 222 -12.72 17.41 16.02
C ASP A 222 -12.42 16.15 15.20
N MET A 223 -11.22 16.09 14.58
CA MET A 223 -10.78 14.90 13.86
C MET A 223 -10.66 13.69 14.76
N HIS A 224 -10.09 13.85 15.97
CA HIS A 224 -9.96 12.77 16.93
C HIS A 224 -11.31 12.24 17.42
N LYS A 225 -12.25 13.14 17.74
CA LYS A 225 -13.61 12.74 18.09
C LYS A 225 -14.29 11.94 16.97
N SER A 226 -14.09 12.35 15.74
CA SER A 226 -14.61 11.63 14.58
C SER A 226 -13.94 10.27 14.37
N GLU A 227 -12.61 10.18 14.55
CA GLU A 227 -11.86 8.93 14.44
C GLU A 227 -12.32 7.87 15.43
N GLN A 228 -12.65 8.28 16.66
CA GLN A 228 -13.15 7.37 17.70
C GLN A 228 -14.51 6.78 17.35
N CYS A 229 -15.25 7.34 16.39
CA CYS A 229 -16.53 6.78 15.91
C CYS A 229 -17.52 6.52 17.06
N GLY A 230 -17.63 7.47 18.02
CA GLY A 230 -18.47 7.35 19.20
C GLY A 230 -17.87 6.56 20.37
N LEU A 231 -16.71 5.93 20.20
CA LEU A 231 -16.01 5.27 21.30
C LEU A 231 -15.40 6.33 22.23
N ASP A 232 -15.64 6.20 23.53
CA ASP A 232 -15.06 7.06 24.57
C ASP A 232 -13.83 6.37 25.19
N VAL A 233 -12.74 6.32 24.41
CA VAL A 233 -11.49 5.70 24.84
C VAL A 233 -10.69 6.66 25.70
N GLN A 234 -10.44 6.28 26.95
CA GLN A 234 -9.75 7.08 27.94
C GLN A 234 -8.35 6.56 28.26
N ILE A 235 -7.52 7.44 28.83
CA ILE A 235 -6.20 7.04 29.34
C ILE A 235 -6.38 6.07 30.51
N GLY A 236 -5.82 4.89 30.38
CA GLY A 236 -5.91 3.82 31.36
C GLY A 236 -6.84 2.67 30.99
N ASP A 237 -7.60 2.82 29.90
CA ASP A 237 -8.41 1.72 29.36
C ASP A 237 -7.52 0.60 28.81
N GLU A 238 -7.92 -0.64 29.04
CA GLU A 238 -7.28 -1.80 28.44
C GLU A 238 -7.80 -1.98 27.02
N LEU A 239 -6.93 -1.78 26.04
CA LEU A 239 -7.26 -1.75 24.63
C LEU A 239 -6.19 -2.44 23.79
N ASP A 240 -6.59 -3.22 22.78
CA ASP A 240 -5.69 -3.64 21.70
C ASP A 240 -5.34 -2.42 20.82
N ILE A 241 -4.29 -1.71 21.24
CA ILE A 241 -3.83 -0.47 20.58
C ILE A 241 -3.43 -0.72 19.12
N ALA A 242 -2.86 -1.90 18.81
CA ALA A 242 -2.42 -2.22 17.45
C ALA A 242 -3.62 -2.38 16.51
N ALA A 243 -4.65 -3.09 16.94
CA ALA A 243 -5.89 -3.24 16.19
C ALA A 243 -6.64 -1.89 16.08
N PHE A 244 -6.75 -1.16 17.18
CA PHE A 244 -7.41 0.15 17.19
C PHE A 244 -6.75 1.14 16.21
N GLU A 245 -5.41 1.28 16.25
CA GLU A 245 -4.65 2.11 15.31
C GLU A 245 -4.86 1.69 13.85
N ALA A 246 -4.89 0.39 13.59
CA ALA A 246 -5.13 -0.13 12.24
C ALA A 246 -6.53 0.24 11.74
N TYR A 247 -7.53 0.21 12.60
CA TYR A 247 -8.93 0.41 12.20
C TYR A 247 -9.31 1.89 12.09
N ILE A 248 -8.85 2.76 12.99
CA ILE A 248 -9.04 4.21 12.84
C ILE A 248 -8.34 4.78 11.60
N SER A 249 -7.36 4.06 11.04
CA SER A 249 -6.65 4.46 9.83
C SER A 249 -7.30 3.97 8.53
N LEU A 250 -8.41 3.25 8.56
CA LEU A 250 -9.13 2.80 7.36
C LEU A 250 -9.62 3.96 6.49
N PRO A 251 -10.19 5.06 7.03
CA PRO A 251 -10.58 6.24 6.27
C PRO A 251 -9.42 7.01 5.60
N THR A 252 -8.15 6.73 6.00
CA THR A 252 -6.95 7.34 5.37
C THR A 252 -6.59 6.67 4.04
N SER A 253 -7.21 5.53 3.72
CA SER A 253 -6.96 4.82 2.45
C SER A 253 -7.29 5.74 1.28
N SER A 254 -6.40 5.75 0.27
CA SER A 254 -6.68 6.44 -1.00
C SER A 254 -7.92 5.85 -1.64
N ILE A 255 -8.85 6.71 -2.04
CA ILE A 255 -10.08 6.33 -2.72
C ILE A 255 -10.16 6.98 -4.10
N ILE A 256 -10.81 6.30 -5.01
CA ILE A 256 -11.08 6.81 -6.37
C ILE A 256 -12.43 7.51 -6.44
N ASP A 257 -13.35 7.16 -5.53
CA ASP A 257 -14.71 7.66 -5.52
C ASP A 257 -15.40 7.42 -4.17
N ILE A 258 -16.62 7.93 -4.04
CA ILE A 258 -17.55 7.65 -2.95
C ILE A 258 -18.87 7.14 -3.49
N ILE A 259 -19.54 6.26 -2.72
CA ILE A 259 -20.91 5.80 -2.97
C ILE A 259 -21.74 5.97 -1.70
N ASP A 260 -23.02 6.29 -1.88
CA ASP A 260 -23.95 6.46 -0.76
C ASP A 260 -24.50 5.10 -0.32
N ILE A 261 -24.21 4.73 0.93
CA ILE A 261 -24.75 3.54 1.58
C ILE A 261 -25.19 3.94 2.98
N LYS A 262 -26.47 3.81 3.24
CA LYS A 262 -27.05 4.22 4.51
C LYS A 262 -27.16 3.03 5.48
N PRO A 263 -27.26 3.27 6.79
CA PRO A 263 -27.42 2.21 7.79
C PRO A 263 -28.58 1.25 7.52
N GLU A 264 -29.72 1.75 7.01
CA GLU A 264 -30.87 0.92 6.61
C GLU A 264 -30.61 0.00 5.41
N ASN A 265 -29.49 0.21 4.67
CA ASN A 265 -29.16 -0.70 3.57
C ASN A 265 -28.47 -1.99 4.03
N PHE A 266 -28.07 -2.07 5.30
CA PHE A 266 -27.31 -3.21 5.81
C PHE A 266 -28.20 -4.34 6.31
N LEU A 267 -27.77 -5.56 5.98
CA LEU A 267 -28.13 -6.79 6.68
C LEU A 267 -26.81 -7.43 7.16
N VAL A 268 -26.63 -7.52 8.46
CA VAL A 268 -25.45 -8.15 9.06
C VAL A 268 -25.82 -9.57 9.46
N VAL A 269 -25.27 -10.54 8.75
CA VAL A 269 -25.44 -11.98 9.00
C VAL A 269 -24.29 -12.50 9.84
N ASP A 270 -24.49 -13.57 10.60
CA ASP A 270 -23.42 -14.16 11.39
C ASP A 270 -22.34 -14.77 10.48
N ASP A 271 -21.08 -14.62 10.89
CA ASP A 271 -19.95 -15.33 10.28
C ASP A 271 -20.14 -16.85 10.45
N TRP A 272 -19.53 -17.61 9.53
CA TRP A 272 -19.56 -19.07 9.59
C TRP A 272 -18.15 -19.61 9.52
N ASP A 273 -17.80 -20.47 10.48
CA ASP A 273 -16.53 -21.19 10.51
C ASP A 273 -16.72 -22.63 10.01
N SER A 274 -16.05 -22.96 8.93
CA SER A 274 -15.93 -24.35 8.47
C SER A 274 -14.84 -25.05 9.26
N VAL A 275 -15.21 -26.06 10.04
CA VAL A 275 -14.28 -26.81 10.89
C VAL A 275 -14.18 -28.25 10.43
N PHE A 276 -12.98 -28.67 10.08
CA PHE A 276 -12.69 -30.04 9.63
C PHE A 276 -11.31 -30.50 10.09
N TYR A 277 -10.98 -31.76 9.85
CA TYR A 277 -9.69 -32.35 10.20
C TYR A 277 -9.01 -32.89 8.93
N GLU A 278 -7.72 -32.62 8.81
CA GLU A 278 -6.91 -33.06 7.67
C GLU A 278 -5.49 -33.35 8.10
N ASP A 279 -4.83 -34.30 7.44
CA ASP A 279 -3.42 -34.60 7.66
C ASP A 279 -2.56 -33.50 7.03
N ALA A 280 -1.74 -32.87 7.85
CA ALA A 280 -0.91 -31.74 7.45
C ALA A 280 0.52 -31.92 7.96
N VAL A 281 1.48 -31.44 7.17
CA VAL A 281 2.89 -31.37 7.58
C VAL A 281 3.07 -30.14 8.46
N CYS A 282 3.27 -30.36 9.75
CA CYS A 282 3.40 -29.30 10.75
C CYS A 282 4.85 -29.14 11.19
N THR A 283 5.29 -27.90 11.35
CA THR A 283 6.62 -27.58 11.88
C THR A 283 6.47 -26.83 13.19
N ASP A 284 6.88 -27.45 14.28
CA ASP A 284 6.82 -26.89 15.63
C ASP A 284 8.23 -26.67 16.20
N LEU A 285 8.34 -25.76 17.18
CA LEU A 285 9.57 -25.60 17.94
C LEU A 285 9.63 -26.73 19.00
N GLY A 286 10.62 -27.61 18.89
CA GLY A 286 10.86 -28.67 19.86
C GLY A 286 11.37 -28.12 21.22
N GLU A 287 11.25 -28.92 22.28
CA GLU A 287 11.78 -28.58 23.62
C GLU A 287 13.30 -28.32 23.63
N ASP A 288 14.00 -28.89 22.68
CA ASP A 288 15.45 -28.71 22.42
C ASP A 288 15.77 -27.40 21.69
N GLY A 289 14.78 -26.60 21.35
CA GLY A 289 14.93 -25.34 20.60
C GLY A 289 15.10 -25.48 19.09
N TRP A 290 15.03 -26.71 18.55
CA TRP A 290 15.11 -26.99 17.11
C TRP A 290 13.71 -27.15 16.51
N LEU A 291 13.59 -26.79 15.23
CA LEU A 291 12.36 -27.03 14.48
C LEU A 291 12.22 -28.53 14.20
N LYS A 292 11.07 -29.09 14.54
CA LYS A 292 10.68 -30.47 14.23
C LYS A 292 9.50 -30.44 13.27
N THR A 293 9.61 -31.22 12.21
CA THR A 293 8.56 -31.36 11.20
C THR A 293 7.98 -32.75 11.26
N GLU A 294 6.69 -32.87 11.41
CA GLU A 294 5.97 -34.13 11.47
C GLU A 294 4.61 -34.02 10.80
N GLU A 295 4.07 -35.14 10.34
CA GLU A 295 2.71 -35.24 9.82
C GLU A 295 1.74 -35.42 10.99
N LYS A 296 0.72 -34.57 11.08
CA LYS A 296 -0.30 -34.58 12.13
C LYS A 296 -1.68 -34.41 11.52
N ASN A 297 -2.68 -35.08 12.11
CA ASN A 297 -4.07 -34.78 11.85
C ASN A 297 -4.45 -33.48 12.57
N MET A 298 -4.64 -32.40 11.81
CA MET A 298 -4.85 -31.06 12.33
C MET A 298 -6.32 -30.63 12.21
N LYS A 299 -6.81 -29.97 13.26
CA LYS A 299 -8.07 -29.24 13.18
C LYS A 299 -7.86 -27.95 12.41
N ILE A 300 -8.59 -27.79 11.34
CA ILE A 300 -8.60 -26.59 10.49
C ILE A 300 -9.91 -25.85 10.71
N SER A 301 -9.87 -24.53 10.78
CA SER A 301 -11.04 -23.68 10.95
C SER A 301 -10.94 -22.50 10.01
N ASN A 302 -11.84 -22.43 9.05
CA ASN A 302 -11.90 -21.40 8.00
C ASN A 302 -13.10 -20.49 8.23
N SER A 303 -12.88 -19.19 8.39
CA SER A 303 -13.95 -18.20 8.31
C SER A 303 -14.27 -17.93 6.85
N ILE A 304 -15.37 -18.50 6.35
CA ILE A 304 -15.64 -18.57 4.90
C ILE A 304 -16.03 -17.24 4.25
N TRP A 305 -16.33 -16.20 5.06
CA TRP A 305 -16.73 -14.87 4.58
C TRP A 305 -15.94 -13.71 5.22
N ASP A 306 -14.72 -13.96 5.73
CA ASP A 306 -13.94 -12.88 6.35
C ASP A 306 -13.68 -11.73 5.40
N GLY A 307 -14.10 -10.53 5.80
CA GLY A 307 -13.92 -9.32 5.01
C GLY A 307 -14.67 -9.29 3.68
N GLN A 308 -15.64 -10.17 3.47
CA GLN A 308 -16.51 -10.27 2.29
C GLN A 308 -17.88 -9.65 2.55
N SER A 309 -18.46 -9.05 1.53
CA SER A 309 -19.85 -8.57 1.51
C SER A 309 -20.48 -8.76 0.13
N LEU A 310 -21.81 -8.82 0.09
CA LEU A 310 -22.58 -8.82 -1.13
C LEU A 310 -23.25 -7.45 -1.27
N ILE A 311 -23.02 -6.76 -2.39
CA ILE A 311 -23.62 -5.45 -2.68
C ILE A 311 -24.61 -5.56 -3.82
N ASP A 312 -25.81 -5.01 -3.62
CA ASP A 312 -26.85 -5.04 -4.66
C ASP A 312 -26.44 -4.16 -5.84
N ILE A 313 -26.72 -4.64 -7.04
CA ILE A 313 -26.40 -3.95 -8.29
C ILE A 313 -26.95 -2.51 -8.33
N SER A 314 -28.04 -2.23 -7.63
CA SER A 314 -28.62 -0.89 -7.54
C SER A 314 -27.74 0.15 -6.84
N LEU A 315 -26.76 -0.28 -6.04
CA LEU A 315 -25.75 0.59 -5.42
C LEU A 315 -24.47 0.72 -6.25
N MET A 316 -24.31 -0.13 -7.27
CA MET A 316 -23.09 -0.12 -8.09
C MET A 316 -23.03 1.06 -9.07
N ASP A 317 -24.18 1.62 -9.49
CA ASP A 317 -24.31 2.77 -10.40
C ASP A 317 -23.33 2.68 -11.60
N LYS A 318 -22.42 3.62 -11.73
CA LYS A 318 -21.38 3.62 -12.79
C LYS A 318 -20.44 2.41 -12.74
N TYR A 319 -20.41 1.67 -11.66
CA TYR A 319 -19.65 0.43 -11.48
C TYR A 319 -20.46 -0.84 -11.77
N SER A 320 -21.66 -0.74 -12.34
CA SER A 320 -22.56 -1.89 -12.60
C SER A 320 -21.93 -2.98 -13.47
N SER A 321 -20.96 -2.62 -14.32
CA SER A 321 -20.16 -3.55 -15.13
C SER A 321 -18.98 -4.19 -14.37
N LYS A 322 -18.77 -3.84 -13.11
CA LYS A 322 -17.69 -4.38 -12.27
C LYS A 322 -18.23 -5.47 -11.37
N GLY A 323 -17.40 -6.48 -11.13
CA GLY A 323 -17.78 -7.62 -10.29
C GLY A 323 -17.57 -7.35 -8.79
N MET A 324 -16.72 -6.37 -8.41
CA MET A 324 -16.52 -6.04 -7.01
C MET A 324 -16.05 -4.60 -6.78
N LEU A 325 -16.33 -4.10 -5.58
CA LEU A 325 -15.79 -2.86 -5.03
C LEU A 325 -15.11 -3.13 -3.69
N LEU A 326 -13.90 -2.59 -3.51
CA LEU A 326 -13.24 -2.58 -2.21
C LEU A 326 -13.65 -1.31 -1.46
N LEU A 327 -14.50 -1.46 -0.44
CA LEU A 327 -15.08 -0.34 0.29
C LEU A 327 -14.38 -0.08 1.63
N ARG A 328 -14.39 1.20 2.02
CA ARG A 328 -13.91 1.70 3.32
C ARG A 328 -14.90 2.66 3.96
N ASN A 329 -14.99 2.59 5.27
CA ASN A 329 -15.61 3.58 6.15
C ASN A 329 -14.90 3.54 7.52
N LYS A 330 -15.36 4.29 8.51
CA LYS A 330 -14.90 4.16 9.90
C LYS A 330 -15.12 2.73 10.39
N PHE A 331 -14.05 2.06 10.80
CA PHE A 331 -14.06 0.67 11.26
C PHE A 331 -14.68 -0.35 10.26
N PHE A 332 -14.80 0.00 9.00
CA PHE A 332 -15.32 -0.90 7.96
C PHE A 332 -14.31 -1.13 6.85
N LYS A 333 -14.10 -2.40 6.54
CA LYS A 333 -13.23 -2.85 5.47
C LYS A 333 -13.82 -4.12 4.85
N SER A 334 -14.30 -4.00 3.62
CA SER A 334 -14.87 -5.16 2.94
C SER A 334 -14.59 -5.16 1.43
N CYS A 335 -14.51 -6.34 0.86
CA CYS A 335 -14.61 -6.60 -0.56
C CYS A 335 -16.07 -6.92 -0.87
N CYS A 336 -16.75 -6.03 -1.58
CA CYS A 336 -18.19 -6.09 -1.83
C CYS A 336 -18.45 -6.56 -3.26
N PHE A 337 -19.08 -7.72 -3.41
CA PHE A 337 -19.29 -8.37 -4.71
C PHE A 337 -20.68 -8.06 -5.29
N ASN A 338 -20.71 -7.77 -6.59
CA ASN A 338 -21.89 -7.35 -7.33
C ASN A 338 -22.93 -8.48 -7.39
N THR A 339 -24.05 -8.25 -6.73
CA THR A 339 -25.07 -9.27 -6.45
C THR A 339 -26.47 -8.74 -6.77
N ASN A 340 -27.35 -9.59 -7.26
CA ASN A 340 -28.76 -9.28 -7.45
C ASN A 340 -29.57 -9.68 -6.19
N ILE A 341 -29.36 -8.98 -5.08
CA ILE A 341 -29.95 -9.32 -3.76
C ILE A 341 -31.49 -9.30 -3.85
N GLN A 342 -32.06 -8.26 -4.43
CA GLN A 342 -33.51 -8.13 -4.54
C GLN A 342 -34.15 -9.21 -5.43
N LYS A 343 -33.43 -9.65 -6.47
CA LYS A 343 -33.87 -10.80 -7.29
C LYS A 343 -33.82 -12.09 -6.49
N PHE A 344 -32.79 -12.31 -5.68
CA PHE A 344 -32.69 -13.48 -4.82
C PHE A 344 -33.82 -13.52 -3.79
N PHE A 345 -34.14 -12.41 -3.13
CA PHE A 345 -35.26 -12.32 -2.20
C PHE A 345 -36.61 -12.63 -2.88
N LYS A 346 -36.83 -12.02 -4.04
CA LYS A 346 -38.06 -12.29 -4.82
C LYS A 346 -38.20 -13.77 -5.20
N ASP A 347 -37.13 -14.40 -5.70
CA ASP A 347 -37.15 -15.80 -6.14
C ASP A 347 -37.37 -16.78 -4.96
N ASN A 348 -37.04 -16.33 -3.71
CA ASN A 348 -37.23 -17.10 -2.49
C ASN A 348 -38.50 -16.71 -1.71
N ASN A 349 -39.38 -15.85 -2.26
CA ASN A 349 -40.59 -15.33 -1.65
C ASN A 349 -40.34 -14.59 -0.33
N ILE A 350 -39.20 -13.88 -0.21
CA ILE A 350 -38.87 -13.01 0.92
C ILE A 350 -39.46 -11.63 0.63
N THR A 351 -40.46 -11.25 1.41
CA THR A 351 -41.24 -10.01 1.25
C THR A 351 -41.17 -9.09 2.46
N GLU A 352 -40.78 -9.62 3.63
CA GLU A 352 -40.73 -8.92 4.90
C GLU A 352 -39.40 -9.09 5.61
N ILE A 353 -39.01 -8.07 6.39
CA ILE A 353 -37.77 -8.08 7.20
C ILE A 353 -37.73 -9.24 8.18
N SER A 354 -38.88 -9.63 8.76
CA SER A 354 -39.01 -10.74 9.69
C SER A 354 -38.58 -12.11 9.15
N GLN A 355 -38.48 -12.24 7.81
CA GLN A 355 -38.04 -13.45 7.13
C GLN A 355 -36.51 -13.51 6.93
N LEU A 356 -35.81 -12.43 7.28
CA LEU A 356 -34.35 -12.37 7.18
C LEU A 356 -33.66 -12.95 8.41
N ASN A 357 -32.52 -13.57 8.20
CA ASN A 357 -31.64 -14.08 9.24
C ASN A 357 -30.42 -13.16 9.38
N GLY A 358 -30.53 -12.19 10.29
CA GLY A 358 -29.47 -11.22 10.53
C GLY A 358 -29.98 -9.97 11.24
N LYS A 359 -29.06 -9.03 11.49
CA LYS A 359 -29.35 -7.75 12.15
C LYS A 359 -29.47 -6.64 11.13
N THR A 360 -30.56 -5.88 11.18
CA THR A 360 -30.78 -4.69 10.34
C THR A 360 -31.65 -3.67 11.07
N ILE A 361 -31.54 -2.41 10.67
CA ILE A 361 -32.47 -1.34 11.10
C ILE A 361 -33.45 -0.97 9.98
N ALA A 362 -33.40 -1.67 8.84
CA ALA A 362 -34.34 -1.49 7.75
C ALA A 362 -35.78 -1.82 8.18
N THR A 363 -36.72 -1.08 7.65
CA THR A 363 -38.15 -1.35 7.82
C THR A 363 -38.80 -1.95 6.58
N ASN A 364 -38.11 -1.89 5.44
CA ASN A 364 -38.59 -2.42 4.18
C ASN A 364 -37.52 -3.33 3.55
N ILE A 365 -37.94 -4.47 3.04
CA ILE A 365 -37.05 -5.46 2.39
C ILE A 365 -36.27 -4.86 1.19
N LYS A 366 -36.86 -3.88 0.51
CA LYS A 366 -36.23 -3.20 -0.65
C LYS A 366 -35.05 -2.30 -0.25
N ASP A 367 -34.95 -1.94 1.04
CA ASP A 367 -33.87 -1.13 1.55
C ASP A 367 -32.59 -1.96 1.76
N ILE A 368 -32.72 -3.28 1.90
CA ILE A 368 -31.56 -4.19 2.05
C ILE A 368 -30.81 -4.25 0.72
N LYS A 369 -29.60 -3.68 0.73
CA LYS A 369 -28.73 -3.56 -0.45
C LYS A 369 -27.29 -3.98 -0.20
N LEU A 370 -26.93 -4.27 1.05
CA LEU A 370 -25.62 -4.76 1.44
C LEU A 370 -25.77 -5.85 2.49
N ILE A 371 -25.36 -7.08 2.16
CA ILE A 371 -25.26 -8.19 3.11
C ILE A 371 -23.80 -8.29 3.52
N THR A 372 -23.50 -8.28 4.80
CA THR A 372 -22.15 -8.31 5.36
C THR A 372 -22.09 -9.15 6.62
N THR A 373 -20.87 -9.39 7.12
CA THR A 373 -20.64 -10.13 8.36
C THR A 373 -19.92 -9.26 9.39
N PRO A 374 -19.91 -9.63 10.68
CA PRO A 374 -19.16 -8.96 11.72
C PRO A 374 -17.66 -8.82 11.41
N SER A 375 -17.08 -9.76 10.68
CA SER A 375 -15.67 -9.70 10.29
C SER A 375 -15.32 -8.48 9.42
N SER A 376 -16.26 -7.95 8.63
CA SER A 376 -16.10 -6.71 7.86
C SER A 376 -16.25 -5.45 8.72
N ILE A 377 -17.00 -5.50 9.83
CA ILE A 377 -17.28 -4.39 10.75
C ILE A 377 -16.34 -4.49 11.95
N LYS A 378 -15.15 -3.92 11.83
CA LYS A 378 -14.10 -4.00 12.85
C LYS A 378 -14.47 -3.30 14.18
N TYR A 379 -15.57 -2.55 14.19
CA TYR A 379 -16.13 -1.87 15.36
C TYR A 379 -16.59 -2.83 16.45
N PHE A 380 -17.03 -4.04 16.10
CA PHE A 380 -17.46 -5.07 17.06
C PHE A 380 -16.41 -5.49 18.10
N LYS A 381 -15.13 -5.17 17.86
CA LYS A 381 -14.08 -5.35 18.89
C LYS A 381 -14.17 -4.33 20.04
N PHE A 382 -14.90 -3.24 19.87
CA PHE A 382 -14.89 -2.09 20.78
C PHE A 382 -16.29 -1.63 21.17
N GLY A 383 -17.33 -1.92 20.37
CA GLY A 383 -18.69 -1.45 20.56
C GLY A 383 -19.71 -2.33 19.85
N ASN A 384 -20.93 -1.85 19.70
CA ASN A 384 -22.04 -2.57 19.09
C ASN A 384 -22.47 -1.96 17.73
N LEU A 385 -23.38 -2.64 17.04
CA LEU A 385 -23.83 -2.26 15.70
C LEU A 385 -24.60 -0.93 15.67
N GLU A 386 -25.45 -0.68 16.68
CA GLU A 386 -26.29 0.51 16.74
C GLU A 386 -25.44 1.76 16.92
N ASP A 387 -24.45 1.69 17.83
CA ASP A 387 -23.49 2.79 18.01
C ASP A 387 -22.69 3.04 16.73
N TRP A 388 -22.25 1.98 16.05
CA TRP A 388 -21.51 2.13 14.80
C TRP A 388 -22.34 2.83 13.73
N PHE A 389 -23.61 2.44 13.53
CA PHE A 389 -24.49 3.05 12.56
C PHE A 389 -24.76 4.54 12.79
N THR A 390 -24.69 4.99 14.04
CA THR A 390 -24.89 6.42 14.37
C THR A 390 -23.67 7.30 14.08
N HIS A 391 -22.47 6.70 13.90
CA HIS A 391 -21.21 7.44 13.81
C HIS A 391 -20.43 7.26 12.49
N ILE A 392 -20.90 6.37 11.60
CA ILE A 392 -20.29 6.20 10.29
C ILE A 392 -20.65 7.37 9.35
N TYR A 393 -19.83 7.53 8.30
CA TYR A 393 -20.22 8.42 7.21
C TYR A 393 -21.40 7.81 6.43
N PRO A 394 -22.31 8.66 5.90
CA PRO A 394 -23.41 8.18 5.05
C PRO A 394 -22.94 7.79 3.64
N TYR A 395 -21.63 7.84 3.38
CA TYR A 395 -20.98 7.48 2.14
C TYR A 395 -19.76 6.60 2.41
N PHE A 396 -19.47 5.71 1.48
CA PHE A 396 -18.35 4.77 1.56
C PHE A 396 -17.32 5.09 0.50
N GLY A 397 -16.05 5.04 0.86
CA GLY A 397 -14.95 5.24 -0.07
C GLY A 397 -14.68 4.00 -0.90
N VAL A 398 -14.69 4.16 -2.22
CA VAL A 398 -14.28 3.13 -3.17
C VAL A 398 -12.76 3.20 -3.32
N VAL A 399 -12.04 2.20 -2.82
CA VAL A 399 -10.57 2.14 -2.92
C VAL A 399 -10.15 1.63 -4.28
N LYS A 400 -10.80 0.58 -4.75
CA LYS A 400 -10.59 -0.02 -6.06
C LYS A 400 -11.77 -0.89 -6.46
N TYR A 401 -11.80 -1.25 -7.72
CA TYR A 401 -12.67 -2.27 -8.29
C TYR A 401 -11.81 -3.33 -8.98
N ASP A 402 -12.43 -4.41 -9.41
CA ASP A 402 -11.78 -5.45 -10.19
C ASP A 402 -11.33 -4.91 -11.55
N LYS A 403 -10.13 -5.29 -11.95
CA LYS A 403 -9.52 -4.90 -13.22
C LYS A 403 -9.07 -6.12 -13.98
N ASP A 404 -9.33 -6.12 -15.25
CA ASP A 404 -8.80 -7.13 -16.15
C ASP A 404 -7.27 -7.01 -16.27
N THR A 405 -6.64 -8.14 -16.48
CA THR A 405 -5.25 -8.20 -16.92
C THR A 405 -5.15 -7.56 -18.30
N HIS A 406 -4.18 -6.65 -18.50
CA HIS A 406 -4.08 -5.86 -19.73
C HIS A 406 -3.20 -6.50 -20.80
N TYR A 407 -2.20 -7.30 -20.40
CA TYR A 407 -1.26 -7.88 -21.35
C TYR A 407 -1.94 -8.83 -22.32
N PHE A 408 -1.66 -8.65 -23.61
CA PHE A 408 -2.17 -9.50 -24.70
C PHE A 408 -3.69 -9.70 -24.66
N ASN A 409 -4.42 -8.58 -24.65
CA ASN A 409 -5.89 -8.53 -24.56
C ASN A 409 -6.44 -9.25 -23.31
N GLY A 410 -5.74 -9.13 -22.20
CA GLY A 410 -6.15 -9.76 -20.95
C GLY A 410 -5.79 -11.24 -20.80
N ARG A 411 -5.02 -11.80 -21.74
CA ARG A 411 -4.70 -13.23 -21.74
C ARG A 411 -3.52 -13.58 -20.83
N MET A 412 -2.49 -12.72 -20.76
CA MET A 412 -1.23 -13.06 -20.09
C MET A 412 -0.96 -12.14 -18.89
N VAL A 413 -0.18 -12.64 -17.94
CA VAL A 413 0.22 -11.93 -16.73
C VAL A 413 1.70 -12.21 -16.42
N GLN A 414 2.40 -11.22 -15.85
CA GLN A 414 3.70 -11.48 -15.22
C GLN A 414 3.47 -12.15 -13.86
N ALA A 415 3.92 -13.39 -13.73
CA ALA A 415 3.78 -14.15 -12.50
C ALA A 415 4.60 -13.55 -11.34
N HIS A 416 4.14 -13.79 -10.12
CA HIS A 416 4.95 -13.50 -8.94
C HIS A 416 6.15 -14.46 -8.88
N TYR A 417 7.34 -13.95 -8.54
CA TYR A 417 8.59 -14.72 -8.56
C TYR A 417 8.56 -16.00 -7.70
N GLN A 418 7.76 -16.00 -6.63
CA GLN A 418 7.67 -17.17 -5.75
C GLN A 418 7.04 -18.39 -6.43
N LEU A 419 6.18 -18.19 -7.43
CA LEU A 419 5.59 -19.32 -8.17
C LEU A 419 6.70 -20.20 -8.76
N LEU A 420 7.63 -19.64 -9.53
CA LEU A 420 8.75 -20.39 -10.11
C LEU A 420 9.71 -20.95 -9.06
N ASN A 421 9.97 -20.19 -8.01
CA ASN A 421 10.87 -20.63 -6.94
C ASN A 421 10.31 -21.83 -6.15
N THR A 422 8.99 -22.02 -6.16
CA THR A 422 8.31 -23.10 -5.46
C THR A 422 8.22 -24.36 -6.31
N LEU A 423 8.18 -24.21 -7.64
CA LEU A 423 8.15 -25.34 -8.58
C LEU A 423 9.53 -25.99 -8.69
N GLN A 424 9.55 -27.33 -8.70
CA GLN A 424 10.76 -28.11 -8.98
C GLN A 424 10.81 -28.42 -10.48
N LEU A 425 11.31 -27.45 -11.26
CA LEU A 425 11.38 -27.54 -12.71
C LEU A 425 12.75 -28.03 -13.18
N SER A 426 12.76 -28.88 -14.20
CA SER A 426 13.94 -29.18 -14.99
C SER A 426 14.38 -27.93 -15.78
N LYS A 427 15.60 -27.97 -16.31
CA LYS A 427 16.10 -26.88 -17.15
C LYS A 427 15.27 -26.72 -18.43
N GLU A 428 14.83 -27.82 -19.00
CA GLU A 428 14.04 -27.89 -20.23
C GLU A 428 12.65 -27.26 -20.00
N GLU A 429 11.95 -27.64 -18.95
CA GLU A 429 10.66 -27.07 -18.55
C GLU A 429 10.78 -25.57 -18.26
N LEU A 430 11.85 -25.16 -17.58
CA LEU A 430 12.08 -23.72 -17.33
C LEU A 430 12.33 -22.96 -18.63
N GLN A 431 13.05 -23.53 -19.61
CA GLN A 431 13.26 -22.90 -20.91
C GLN A 431 11.94 -22.70 -21.67
N GLU A 432 11.04 -23.70 -21.63
CA GLU A 432 9.72 -23.61 -22.23
C GLU A 432 8.89 -22.48 -21.59
N ILE A 433 8.83 -22.44 -20.27
CA ILE A 433 8.05 -21.42 -19.52
C ILE A 433 8.53 -20.00 -19.79
N VAL A 434 9.83 -19.77 -19.96
CA VAL A 434 10.36 -18.42 -20.18
C VAL A 434 10.33 -17.97 -21.64
N GLN A 435 10.02 -18.85 -22.58
CA GLN A 435 10.15 -18.59 -24.03
C GLN A 435 9.28 -17.40 -24.47
N ASP A 436 8.01 -17.36 -24.07
CA ASP A 436 7.09 -16.25 -24.41
C ASP A 436 7.64 -14.90 -23.95
N GLY A 437 8.26 -14.86 -22.77
CA GLY A 437 8.88 -13.65 -22.24
C GLY A 437 10.12 -13.23 -23.02
N LEU A 438 10.93 -14.19 -23.49
CA LEU A 438 12.10 -13.92 -24.33
C LEU A 438 11.68 -13.40 -25.71
N ASP A 439 10.68 -14.00 -26.33
CA ASP A 439 10.13 -13.56 -27.61
C ASP A 439 9.55 -12.15 -27.51
N TYR A 440 8.86 -11.86 -26.40
CA TYR A 440 8.35 -10.52 -26.15
C TYR A 440 9.46 -9.47 -26.00
N ILE A 441 10.56 -9.79 -25.31
CA ILE A 441 11.73 -8.90 -25.23
C ILE A 441 12.34 -8.65 -26.61
N ASN A 442 12.44 -9.68 -27.45
CA ASN A 442 12.95 -9.55 -28.80
C ASN A 442 12.06 -8.62 -29.63
N LEU A 443 10.75 -8.76 -29.53
CA LEU A 443 9.78 -7.88 -30.18
C LEU A 443 9.89 -6.43 -29.67
N LEU A 444 10.02 -6.22 -28.35
CA LEU A 444 10.24 -4.88 -27.79
C LEU A 444 11.53 -4.22 -28.30
N ASN A 445 12.54 -4.99 -28.65
CA ASN A 445 13.80 -4.48 -29.20
C ASN A 445 13.72 -4.16 -30.70
N THR A 446 12.90 -4.87 -31.45
CA THR A 446 12.91 -4.85 -32.92
C THR A 446 11.69 -4.14 -33.50
N ASP A 447 10.58 -4.10 -32.80
CA ASP A 447 9.31 -3.59 -33.29
C ASP A 447 8.83 -2.39 -32.47
N VAL A 448 8.68 -1.24 -33.14
CA VAL A 448 8.22 0.02 -32.52
C VAL A 448 6.73 -0.02 -32.15
N ASP A 449 5.91 -0.77 -32.89
CA ASP A 449 4.48 -0.87 -32.59
C ASP A 449 4.24 -1.73 -31.36
N VAL A 450 5.05 -2.77 -31.15
CA VAL A 450 5.06 -3.53 -29.90
C VAL A 450 5.50 -2.65 -28.73
N MET A 451 6.47 -1.76 -28.94
CA MET A 451 6.86 -0.79 -27.92
C MET A 451 5.73 0.20 -27.62
N ARG A 452 5.03 0.74 -28.63
CA ARG A 452 3.84 1.60 -28.43
C ARG A 452 2.75 0.87 -27.63
N TYR A 453 2.46 -0.35 -28.00
CA TYR A 453 1.52 -1.21 -27.28
C TYR A 453 1.92 -1.37 -25.80
N HIS A 454 3.16 -1.73 -25.53
CA HIS A 454 3.68 -1.88 -24.18
C HIS A 454 3.55 -0.61 -23.32
N LEU A 455 3.86 0.54 -23.91
CA LEU A 455 3.81 1.82 -23.22
C LEU A 455 2.37 2.28 -22.96
N LYS A 456 1.43 2.01 -23.88
CA LYS A 456 0.00 2.32 -23.72
C LYS A 456 -0.60 1.61 -22.52
N PHE A 457 -0.29 0.34 -22.33
CA PHE A 457 -0.78 -0.41 -21.15
C PHE A 457 -0.29 0.16 -19.84
N LYS A 458 0.95 0.60 -19.77
CA LYS A 458 1.47 1.24 -18.56
C LYS A 458 0.78 2.57 -18.28
N GLU A 459 0.50 3.36 -19.33
CA GLU A 459 -0.26 4.60 -19.19
C GLU A 459 -1.66 4.33 -18.61
N GLU A 460 -2.39 3.35 -19.14
CA GLU A 460 -3.74 2.99 -18.67
C GLU A 460 -3.74 2.43 -17.23
N SER A 461 -2.71 1.69 -16.85
CA SER A 461 -2.58 1.15 -15.49
C SER A 461 -2.17 2.18 -14.44
N GLU A 462 -1.50 3.26 -14.84
CA GLU A 462 -0.98 4.32 -13.96
C GLU A 462 -1.89 5.56 -13.90
N LEU A 463 -2.85 5.70 -14.82
CA LEU A 463 -3.81 6.82 -14.86
C LEU A 463 -4.68 6.94 -13.59
N GLU A 464 -4.72 5.91 -12.76
CA GLU A 464 -5.47 5.93 -11.50
C GLU A 464 -4.66 6.37 -10.28
N THR A 465 -3.35 6.47 -10.42
CA THR A 465 -2.51 7.12 -9.42
C THR A 465 -2.18 8.52 -9.92
N ASP A 466 -2.70 9.53 -9.22
CA ASP A 466 -2.41 10.96 -9.44
C ASP A 466 -0.91 11.28 -9.25
N ASN A 467 -0.04 10.55 -9.90
CA ASN A 467 1.38 10.86 -9.93
C ASN A 467 1.62 12.03 -10.88
N VAL A 468 1.77 13.18 -10.27
CA VAL A 468 2.00 14.50 -10.88
C VAL A 468 3.28 14.58 -11.71
N MET A 469 4.16 13.63 -11.60
CA MET A 469 5.28 13.47 -12.51
C MET A 469 4.79 12.65 -13.69
N LYS A 470 4.65 13.29 -14.83
CA LYS A 470 4.46 12.59 -16.11
C LYS A 470 5.51 11.50 -16.20
N ASP A 471 5.06 10.25 -16.23
CA ASP A 471 5.99 9.13 -16.34
C ASP A 471 6.76 9.24 -17.64
N LYS A 472 8.02 8.82 -17.61
CA LYS A 472 8.85 8.73 -18.81
C LYS A 472 8.19 7.90 -19.91
N ASN A 473 7.43 6.89 -19.55
CA ASN A 473 6.70 6.02 -20.47
C ASN A 473 5.63 6.79 -21.24
N GLU A 474 4.81 7.60 -20.55
CA GLU A 474 3.80 8.47 -21.18
C GLU A 474 4.45 9.45 -22.18
N ILE A 475 5.55 10.06 -21.78
CA ILE A 475 6.28 11.01 -22.64
C ILE A 475 6.78 10.32 -23.91
N VAL A 476 7.43 9.16 -23.76
CA VAL A 476 7.97 8.39 -24.89
C VAL A 476 6.83 7.88 -25.79
N TYR A 477 5.71 7.41 -25.22
CA TYR A 477 4.53 7.01 -25.98
C TYR A 477 3.99 8.16 -26.84
N LYS A 478 3.83 9.34 -26.27
CA LYS A 478 3.37 10.54 -26.99
C LYS A 478 4.35 10.96 -28.09
N LEU A 479 5.65 10.92 -27.81
CA LEU A 479 6.68 11.25 -28.80
C LEU A 479 6.70 10.26 -29.95
N LEU A 480 6.57 8.95 -29.70
CA LEU A 480 6.48 7.92 -30.73
C LEU A 480 5.25 8.07 -31.63
N ASN A 481 4.15 8.62 -31.09
CA ASN A 481 2.94 8.88 -31.87
C ASN A 481 2.98 10.22 -32.61
N TYR A 482 3.79 11.17 -32.14
CA TYR A 482 3.89 12.50 -32.71
C TYR A 482 4.92 12.57 -33.85
N ASP A 483 6.08 11.90 -33.71
CA ASP A 483 7.19 11.92 -34.66
C ASP A 483 7.59 10.51 -35.06
N CYS A 484 7.40 10.16 -36.34
CA CYS A 484 7.74 8.85 -36.89
C CYS A 484 9.25 8.56 -36.92
N ASN A 485 10.11 9.58 -36.73
CA ASN A 485 11.57 9.41 -36.65
C ASN A 485 12.09 9.39 -35.20
N PHE A 486 11.23 9.53 -34.21
CA PHE A 486 11.66 9.54 -32.81
C PHE A 486 12.35 8.23 -32.41
N ASP A 487 11.94 7.11 -33.00
CA ASP A 487 12.54 5.78 -32.81
C ASP A 487 14.03 5.70 -33.24
N LYS A 488 14.49 6.62 -34.09
CA LYS A 488 15.88 6.73 -34.55
C LYS A 488 16.76 7.60 -33.65
N THR A 489 16.17 8.23 -32.63
CA THR A 489 16.90 9.12 -31.72
C THR A 489 17.69 8.34 -30.67
N ARG A 490 18.80 8.96 -30.20
CA ARG A 490 19.58 8.42 -29.09
C ARG A 490 18.73 8.30 -27.79
N ILE A 491 17.83 9.23 -27.56
CA ILE A 491 16.94 9.25 -26.38
C ILE A 491 16.07 8.00 -26.38
N TYR A 492 15.46 7.66 -27.51
CA TYR A 492 14.66 6.45 -27.63
C TYR A 492 15.50 5.18 -27.49
N TYR A 493 16.70 5.14 -28.12
CA TYR A 493 17.61 4.01 -27.98
C TYR A 493 17.97 3.72 -26.52
N ASP A 494 18.40 4.75 -25.77
CA ASP A 494 18.77 4.61 -24.36
C ASP A 494 17.55 4.22 -23.50
N PHE A 495 16.38 4.78 -23.78
CA PHE A 495 15.12 4.40 -23.14
C PHE A 495 14.78 2.93 -23.36
N LYS A 496 14.76 2.47 -24.62
CA LYS A 496 14.48 1.09 -25.03
C LYS A 496 15.44 0.10 -24.35
N LYS A 497 16.73 0.39 -24.40
CA LYS A 497 17.77 -0.43 -23.75
C LYS A 497 17.52 -0.59 -22.25
N ASN A 498 17.18 0.50 -21.57
CA ASN A 498 16.88 0.48 -20.13
C ASN A 498 15.62 -0.30 -19.82
N LEU A 499 14.55 -0.14 -20.60
CA LEU A 499 13.30 -0.85 -20.45
C LEU A 499 13.49 -2.36 -20.62
N CYS A 500 14.10 -2.79 -21.74
CA CYS A 500 14.37 -4.21 -22.00
C CYS A 500 15.30 -4.83 -20.95
N SER A 501 16.33 -4.10 -20.53
CA SER A 501 17.21 -4.55 -19.43
C SER A 501 16.48 -4.71 -18.11
N SER A 502 15.55 -3.80 -17.79
CA SER A 502 14.72 -3.90 -16.59
C SER A 502 13.77 -5.10 -16.66
N TYR A 503 13.13 -5.31 -17.81
CA TYR A 503 12.26 -6.46 -18.04
C TYR A 503 13.03 -7.79 -17.87
N LEU A 504 14.20 -7.90 -18.52
CA LEU A 504 15.06 -9.09 -18.39
C LEU A 504 15.53 -9.33 -16.94
N LYS A 505 15.86 -8.25 -16.21
CA LYS A 505 16.20 -8.36 -14.77
C LYS A 505 15.05 -8.90 -13.94
N ASN A 506 13.82 -8.53 -14.26
CA ASN A 506 12.64 -9.03 -13.58
C ASN A 506 12.39 -10.51 -13.92
N MET A 507 12.55 -10.91 -15.18
CA MET A 507 12.47 -12.33 -15.56
C MET A 507 13.51 -13.18 -14.81
N LYS A 508 14.75 -12.71 -14.70
CA LYS A 508 15.81 -13.39 -13.93
C LYS A 508 15.49 -13.54 -12.45
N LYS A 509 14.55 -12.75 -11.92
CA LYS A 509 14.03 -12.88 -10.56
C LYS A 509 12.85 -13.85 -10.46
N GLY A 510 12.36 -14.39 -11.58
CA GLY A 510 11.22 -15.28 -11.63
C GLY A 510 9.89 -14.64 -12.04
N HIS A 511 9.89 -13.36 -12.45
CA HIS A 511 8.70 -12.70 -12.99
C HIS A 511 8.53 -13.03 -14.47
N VAL A 512 8.06 -14.23 -14.77
CA VAL A 512 7.85 -14.72 -16.13
C VAL A 512 6.45 -14.39 -16.64
N LEU A 513 6.29 -14.34 -17.94
CA LEU A 513 5.02 -14.12 -18.61
C LEU A 513 4.30 -15.47 -18.75
N LEU A 514 3.08 -15.56 -18.23
CA LEU A 514 2.27 -16.78 -18.25
C LEU A 514 0.86 -16.48 -18.76
N ASP A 515 0.22 -17.48 -19.41
CA ASP A 515 -1.21 -17.45 -19.68
C ASP A 515 -1.97 -17.50 -18.34
N GLY A 516 -2.72 -16.46 -18.04
CA GLY A 516 -3.39 -16.34 -16.77
C GLY A 516 -3.79 -14.92 -16.39
N THR A 517 -4.25 -14.77 -15.16
CA THR A 517 -4.66 -13.48 -14.60
C THR A 517 -4.42 -13.40 -13.11
N TYR A 518 -4.36 -12.19 -12.57
CA TYR A 518 -4.59 -11.95 -11.15
C TYR A 518 -6.10 -11.90 -10.91
N ALA A 519 -6.60 -12.79 -10.09
CA ALA A 519 -8.01 -12.90 -9.78
C ALA A 519 -8.30 -12.60 -8.31
N THR A 520 -9.51 -12.14 -8.03
CA THR A 520 -10.04 -11.98 -6.68
C THR A 520 -10.83 -13.22 -6.30
N LEU A 521 -10.59 -13.76 -5.10
CA LEU A 521 -11.34 -14.88 -4.56
C LEU A 521 -12.68 -14.41 -4.00
N LEU A 522 -13.71 -15.21 -4.21
CA LEU A 522 -15.05 -15.04 -3.67
C LEU A 522 -15.49 -16.37 -3.05
N GLY A 523 -15.47 -16.42 -1.71
CA GLY A 523 -15.77 -17.63 -0.94
C GLY A 523 -17.27 -17.83 -0.78
N ASN A 524 -17.79 -18.98 -1.21
CA ASN A 524 -19.16 -19.44 -0.93
C ASN A 524 -20.24 -18.34 -1.04
N PRO A 525 -20.35 -17.64 -2.19
CA PRO A 525 -21.21 -16.45 -2.30
C PRO A 525 -22.72 -16.78 -2.24
N TYR A 526 -23.13 -17.88 -2.81
CA TYR A 526 -24.54 -18.30 -2.78
C TYR A 526 -24.96 -18.76 -1.39
N GLU A 527 -24.07 -19.40 -0.67
CA GLU A 527 -24.26 -19.81 0.73
C GLU A 527 -24.46 -18.58 1.64
N MET A 528 -23.79 -17.47 1.37
CA MET A 528 -24.00 -16.20 2.08
C MET A 528 -25.40 -15.63 1.82
N LEU A 529 -25.92 -15.76 0.58
CA LEU A 529 -27.32 -15.43 0.29
C LEU A 529 -28.29 -16.35 1.05
N LEU A 530 -28.01 -17.66 1.09
CA LEU A 530 -28.84 -18.60 1.87
C LEU A 530 -28.79 -18.29 3.38
N GLN A 531 -27.62 -17.90 3.90
CA GLN A 531 -27.49 -17.48 5.31
C GLN A 531 -28.39 -16.28 5.60
N SER A 532 -28.49 -15.33 4.67
CA SER A 532 -29.31 -14.12 4.86
C SER A 532 -30.80 -14.39 5.06
N ILE A 533 -31.27 -15.57 4.67
CA ILE A 533 -32.67 -16.02 4.82
C ILE A 533 -32.82 -17.27 5.69
N GLY A 534 -31.78 -17.65 6.44
CA GLY A 534 -31.79 -18.79 7.36
C GLY A 534 -31.90 -20.16 6.68
N LYS A 535 -31.54 -20.27 5.39
CA LYS A 535 -31.60 -21.54 4.63
C LYS A 535 -30.23 -22.18 4.41
N PHE A 536 -29.15 -21.58 4.88
CA PHE A 536 -27.83 -22.18 4.81
C PHE A 536 -27.71 -23.37 5.78
N ASN A 537 -27.27 -24.49 5.27
CA ASN A 537 -27.19 -25.76 6.00
C ASN A 537 -25.76 -26.30 6.17
N GLY A 538 -24.74 -25.48 5.90
CA GLY A 538 -23.34 -25.89 6.02
C GLY A 538 -22.79 -26.64 4.80
N ALA A 539 -23.52 -26.72 3.69
CA ALA A 539 -23.07 -27.36 2.46
C ALA A 539 -22.86 -26.33 1.34
N SER A 540 -21.82 -26.54 0.52
CA SER A 540 -21.56 -25.71 -0.65
C SER A 540 -22.24 -26.25 -1.90
N ILE A 541 -22.64 -25.34 -2.81
CA ILE A 541 -23.11 -25.72 -4.15
C ILE A 541 -21.94 -26.08 -5.08
N LEU A 542 -20.72 -25.65 -4.76
CA LEU A 542 -19.52 -26.03 -5.49
C LEU A 542 -18.92 -27.28 -4.84
N PRO A 543 -18.75 -28.39 -5.60
CA PRO A 543 -18.06 -29.58 -5.09
C PRO A 543 -16.63 -29.27 -4.63
N VAL A 544 -16.12 -30.08 -3.73
CA VAL A 544 -14.72 -30.04 -3.27
C VAL A 544 -13.77 -30.16 -4.46
N GLY A 545 -12.68 -29.40 -4.47
CA GLY A 545 -11.68 -29.37 -5.54
C GLY A 545 -12.13 -28.63 -6.81
N THR A 546 -13.27 -27.91 -6.76
CA THR A 546 -13.75 -27.16 -7.91
C THR A 546 -13.89 -25.67 -7.64
N VAL A 547 -13.83 -24.91 -8.72
CA VAL A 547 -14.05 -23.46 -8.72
C VAL A 547 -14.98 -23.08 -9.87
N HIS A 548 -15.56 -21.88 -9.78
CA HIS A 548 -16.34 -21.32 -10.88
C HIS A 548 -15.73 -19.99 -11.34
N ASN A 549 -15.39 -19.93 -12.64
CA ASN A 549 -14.88 -18.73 -13.27
C ASN A 549 -15.25 -18.72 -14.76
N THR A 550 -15.66 -17.57 -15.27
CA THR A 550 -16.11 -17.41 -16.67
C THR A 550 -14.97 -17.16 -17.67
N ARG A 551 -13.73 -17.02 -17.21
CA ARG A 551 -12.56 -16.77 -18.06
C ARG A 551 -12.07 -18.01 -18.80
N TYR A 552 -12.11 -19.14 -18.12
CA TYR A 552 -11.58 -20.41 -18.62
C TYR A 552 -12.70 -21.34 -18.99
N ASP A 553 -12.46 -22.22 -19.96
CA ASP A 553 -13.42 -23.22 -20.36
C ASP A 553 -13.81 -24.12 -19.18
N TYR A 554 -15.09 -24.44 -19.09
CA TYR A 554 -15.58 -25.37 -18.08
C TYR A 554 -15.08 -26.79 -18.34
N GLY A 555 -14.72 -27.50 -17.27
CA GLY A 555 -14.11 -28.82 -17.33
C GLY A 555 -12.60 -28.80 -17.48
N THR A 556 -11.95 -27.63 -17.51
CA THR A 556 -10.47 -27.53 -17.52
C THR A 556 -9.91 -27.42 -16.11
N ASP A 557 -8.71 -27.92 -15.92
CA ASP A 557 -7.96 -27.73 -14.69
C ASP A 557 -7.18 -26.42 -14.76
N ILE A 558 -7.25 -25.64 -13.70
CA ILE A 558 -6.55 -24.36 -13.54
C ILE A 558 -5.62 -24.40 -12.34
N LEU A 559 -4.50 -23.70 -12.47
CA LEU A 559 -3.52 -23.57 -11.40
C LEU A 559 -3.73 -22.23 -10.69
N GLY A 560 -3.90 -22.29 -9.37
CA GLY A 560 -3.97 -21.13 -8.49
C GLY A 560 -2.78 -21.06 -7.54
N SER A 561 -2.30 -19.85 -7.26
CA SER A 561 -1.29 -19.63 -6.24
C SER A 561 -1.43 -18.24 -5.61
N ARG A 562 -1.06 -18.09 -4.35
CA ARG A 562 -1.04 -16.81 -3.62
C ARG A 562 0.25 -16.70 -2.81
N SER A 563 0.93 -15.57 -2.94
CA SER A 563 2.10 -15.27 -2.09
C SER A 563 1.67 -14.85 -0.67
N PRO A 564 2.44 -15.22 0.37
CA PRO A 564 3.74 -15.89 0.32
C PRO A 564 3.63 -17.41 0.16
N HIS A 565 4.58 -18.02 -0.60
CA HIS A 565 4.68 -19.46 -0.71
C HIS A 565 5.66 -20.01 0.34
N ILE A 566 5.29 -21.06 1.01
CA ILE A 566 6.14 -21.78 1.97
C ILE A 566 6.74 -23.03 1.31
N ASN A 567 5.93 -23.76 0.55
CA ASN A 567 6.32 -24.98 -0.15
C ASN A 567 5.42 -25.22 -1.38
N GLN A 568 5.63 -26.34 -2.07
CA GLN A 568 4.83 -26.73 -3.24
C GLN A 568 3.34 -26.91 -2.97
N GLY A 569 2.95 -27.20 -1.72
CA GLY A 569 1.54 -27.29 -1.30
C GLY A 569 0.77 -25.97 -1.52
N ASN A 570 1.47 -24.83 -1.63
CA ASN A 570 0.86 -23.53 -1.95
C ASN A 570 0.55 -23.35 -3.46
N ILE A 571 0.72 -24.39 -4.26
CA ILE A 571 0.28 -24.44 -5.65
C ILE A 571 -0.96 -25.32 -5.71
N LEU A 572 -2.10 -24.69 -5.96
CA LEU A 572 -3.39 -25.34 -6.00
C LEU A 572 -3.75 -25.70 -7.44
N VAL A 573 -4.18 -26.93 -7.67
CA VAL A 573 -4.81 -27.34 -8.93
C VAL A 573 -6.27 -27.61 -8.64
N THR A 574 -7.17 -26.95 -9.39
CA THR A 574 -8.61 -27.05 -9.23
C THR A 574 -9.27 -27.17 -10.59
N ARG A 575 -10.48 -27.76 -10.61
CA ARG A 575 -11.26 -27.91 -11.83
C ARG A 575 -12.27 -26.78 -11.95
N ASN A 576 -12.24 -26.06 -13.08
CA ASN A 576 -13.23 -25.04 -13.38
C ASN A 576 -14.55 -25.68 -13.82
N ILE A 577 -15.66 -25.34 -13.19
CA ILE A 577 -16.99 -25.88 -13.51
C ILE A 577 -18.02 -24.78 -13.74
N GLU A 578 -19.05 -25.07 -14.53
CA GLU A 578 -20.22 -24.20 -14.68
C GLU A 578 -21.08 -24.22 -13.41
N CYS A 579 -21.47 -23.04 -12.89
CA CYS A 579 -22.42 -22.92 -11.80
C CYS A 579 -23.51 -21.88 -12.12
N LYS A 580 -24.60 -22.34 -12.77
CA LYS A 580 -25.74 -21.50 -13.20
C LYS A 580 -26.40 -20.73 -12.07
N THR A 581 -26.33 -21.24 -10.83
CA THR A 581 -26.89 -20.56 -9.67
C THR A 581 -26.07 -19.31 -9.32
N ILE A 582 -24.74 -19.39 -9.40
CA ILE A 582 -23.87 -18.21 -9.24
C ILE A 582 -24.15 -17.22 -10.36
N ASP A 583 -24.16 -17.65 -11.61
CA ASP A 583 -24.43 -16.79 -12.77
C ASP A 583 -25.80 -16.10 -12.70
N LYS A 584 -26.77 -16.72 -12.04
CA LYS A 584 -28.14 -16.20 -11.90
C LYS A 584 -28.20 -14.97 -10.95
N TYR A 585 -27.41 -14.98 -9.90
CA TYR A 585 -27.53 -13.99 -8.82
C TYR A 585 -26.36 -13.04 -8.70
N PHE A 586 -25.23 -13.32 -9.36
CA PHE A 586 -24.02 -12.51 -9.28
C PHE A 586 -23.64 -11.96 -10.65
N ASN A 587 -23.20 -10.71 -10.69
CA ASN A 587 -22.69 -10.06 -11.90
C ASN A 587 -21.15 -10.01 -11.81
N LEU A 588 -20.52 -11.17 -11.91
CA LEU A 588 -19.06 -11.29 -11.76
C LEU A 588 -18.37 -11.06 -13.10
N THR A 589 -17.16 -10.52 -13.01
CA THR A 589 -16.24 -10.41 -14.14
C THR A 589 -15.35 -11.64 -14.24
N ASN A 590 -14.65 -11.80 -15.35
CA ASN A 590 -13.79 -12.95 -15.63
C ASN A 590 -12.53 -13.04 -14.74
N ASN A 591 -12.24 -12.03 -13.91
CA ASN A 591 -11.14 -12.04 -12.94
C ASN A 591 -11.60 -12.20 -11.48
N ILE A 592 -12.82 -12.69 -11.26
CA ILE A 592 -13.31 -13.13 -9.96
C ILE A 592 -13.52 -14.64 -10.03
N ILE A 593 -12.95 -15.36 -9.07
CA ILE A 593 -13.05 -16.82 -8.96
C ILE A 593 -13.86 -17.18 -7.74
N CYS A 594 -14.99 -17.86 -7.93
CA CYS A 594 -15.77 -18.43 -6.83
C CYS A 594 -15.14 -19.73 -6.37
N ILE A 595 -14.93 -19.86 -5.08
CA ILE A 595 -14.33 -21.02 -4.43
C ILE A 595 -15.28 -21.64 -3.41
N ASN A 596 -15.10 -22.91 -3.15
CA ASN A 596 -15.62 -23.57 -1.96
C ASN A 596 -14.55 -23.57 -0.87
N SER A 597 -14.87 -23.08 0.31
CA SER A 597 -14.00 -23.16 1.51
C SER A 597 -14.64 -23.96 2.66
N ILE A 598 -15.73 -24.69 2.37
CA ILE A 598 -16.41 -25.55 3.32
C ILE A 598 -15.82 -26.96 3.25
N ASN A 599 -15.26 -27.43 4.38
CA ASN A 599 -14.61 -28.74 4.49
C ASN A 599 -13.52 -28.96 3.42
N GLU A 600 -12.77 -27.92 3.09
CA GLU A 600 -11.73 -27.94 2.08
C GLU A 600 -10.57 -27.02 2.48
N ASN A 601 -9.34 -27.44 2.17
CA ASN A 601 -8.09 -26.74 2.52
C ASN A 601 -7.65 -25.70 1.48
N ILE A 602 -8.55 -25.21 0.65
CA ILE A 602 -8.22 -24.27 -0.44
C ILE A 602 -7.63 -22.96 0.10
N LEU A 603 -8.11 -22.48 1.24
CA LEU A 603 -7.61 -21.24 1.85
C LEU A 603 -6.19 -21.42 2.40
N GLU A 604 -5.90 -22.55 3.05
CA GLU A 604 -4.56 -22.88 3.56
C GLU A 604 -3.57 -23.03 2.43
N ARG A 605 -3.95 -23.73 1.36
CA ARG A 605 -3.11 -23.89 0.15
C ARG A 605 -2.87 -22.56 -0.54
N LEU A 606 -3.79 -21.63 -0.45
CA LEU A 606 -3.62 -20.24 -0.89
C LEU A 606 -3.04 -19.33 0.23
N SER A 607 -2.25 -19.91 1.14
CA SER A 607 -1.48 -19.17 2.18
C SER A 607 -2.35 -18.38 3.15
N GLY A 608 -3.40 -18.99 3.67
CA GLY A 608 -4.36 -18.36 4.57
C GLY A 608 -5.07 -17.20 3.87
N ALA A 609 -5.81 -17.50 2.82
CA ALA A 609 -6.51 -16.50 1.99
C ALA A 609 -7.90 -16.13 2.54
N ASP A 610 -8.12 -16.30 3.82
CA ASP A 610 -9.30 -15.89 4.57
C ASP A 610 -9.46 -14.36 4.71
#